data_e1a66610e23c2fdc58f481d459baeed7
#
_entry.id   e1a66610e23c2fdc58f481d459baeed7
#
_cell.length_a   1.000
_cell.length_b   1.000
_cell.length_c   1.000
_cell.angle_alpha   90.00
_cell.angle_beta   90.00
_cell.angle_gamma   90.00
#
_symmetry.space_group_name_H-M   'P 1'
#
loop_
_entity.id
_entity.type
_entity.pdbx_description
1 polymer ?
#
loop_
_entity_poly.entity_id
_entity_poly.type
_entity_poly.pdbx_seq_one_letter_code
_entity_poly.pdbx_strand_id
1 'polypeptide(L)'
;MRHATLLLLILFSLNASCQKKEDAPPTPVATDPKPLTPPKEYTFTDKPVWQDEFDYVGKPDPAKWGYDLGGSGWGNNELQNYTDRLENAQVKDGKLIITARKEASGSRQFSSARLLTKGKGDFLYGKIEVKAKLPTGVGTWPAIWTLATDSNYGSQYWPDNGELDIMEHVGFDQGRVHANIHTKAFNHSIGTNKGSQTDVPTASTEFHVYSLEWQPGYVAFAVDGRQYFRFDNTSSYNWSQWPFDRKQFLLLNIAVGGSWGGQKGVDQDIFPQSMEVDYVRVYELVEKK
;
A
#
# COMPACT_ATOMS: atom_id res chain seq x y z
N MET A 1 -15.63 -75.87 23.31
CA MET A 1 -16.41 -76.59 24.34
C MET A 1 -17.31 -75.60 25.03
N ARG A 2 -18.60 -75.89 24.91
CA ARG A 2 -19.73 -75.51 25.77
C ARG A 2 -20.01 -74.04 26.14
N HIS A 3 -21.13 -73.66 25.61
CA HIS A 3 -22.08 -72.59 25.89
C HIS A 3 -22.53 -72.50 27.35
N ALA A 4 -22.85 -71.29 27.80
CA ALA A 4 -23.90 -71.10 28.80
C ALA A 4 -24.57 -69.72 28.56
N THR A 5 -25.79 -69.79 28.11
CA THR A 5 -26.74 -68.72 27.92
C THR A 5 -27.42 -68.45 29.29
N LEU A 6 -27.44 -67.23 29.76
CA LEU A 6 -28.24 -66.89 30.95
C LEU A 6 -29.28 -65.81 30.54
N LEU A 7 -30.53 -66.23 30.66
CA LEU A 7 -31.76 -65.52 30.39
C LEU A 7 -32.13 -64.75 31.68
N LEU A 8 -32.23 -63.41 31.60
CA LEU A 8 -32.70 -62.58 32.75
C LEU A 8 -34.05 -61.95 32.40
N LEU A 9 -35.10 -62.38 33.07
CA LEU A 9 -36.42 -61.79 33.01
C LEU A 9 -36.43 -60.45 33.79
N ILE A 10 -36.87 -59.38 33.18
CA ILE A 10 -37.14 -58.12 33.85
C ILE A 10 -38.65 -57.88 33.85
N LEU A 11 -39.21 -57.79 35.07
CA LEU A 11 -40.60 -57.40 35.32
C LEU A 11 -40.79 -55.91 35.06
N PHE A 12 -41.79 -55.57 34.26
CA PHE A 12 -42.27 -54.21 34.09
C PHE A 12 -43.24 -53.83 35.23
N SER A 13 -42.86 -52.88 36.05
CA SER A 13 -43.79 -52.18 36.97
C SER A 13 -44.23 -50.87 36.34
N LEU A 14 -45.51 -50.74 36.04
CA LEU A 14 -46.13 -49.48 35.57
C LEU A 14 -46.27 -48.52 36.75
N ASN A 15 -45.49 -47.47 36.76
CA ASN A 15 -45.74 -46.31 37.61
C ASN A 15 -46.37 -45.20 36.77
N ALA A 16 -47.66 -44.94 36.96
CA ALA A 16 -48.33 -43.78 36.38
C ALA A 16 -47.92 -42.50 37.17
N SER A 17 -47.04 -41.70 36.58
CA SER A 17 -46.68 -40.40 37.08
C SER A 17 -47.53 -39.32 36.39
N CYS A 18 -48.34 -38.58 37.18
CA CYS A 18 -49.02 -37.38 36.73
C CYS A 18 -47.99 -36.29 36.43
N GLN A 19 -47.69 -36.04 35.16
CA GLN A 19 -46.93 -34.89 34.74
C GLN A 19 -47.81 -33.64 34.75
N LYS A 20 -47.46 -32.65 35.60
CA LYS A 20 -47.95 -31.30 35.49
C LYS A 20 -47.42 -30.69 34.14
N LYS A 21 -48.35 -30.15 33.33
CA LYS A 21 -47.98 -29.35 32.17
C LYS A 21 -47.25 -28.08 32.70
N GLU A 22 -45.97 -28.00 32.46
CA GLU A 22 -45.26 -26.73 32.56
C GLU A 22 -45.66 -25.87 31.36
N ASP A 23 -46.09 -24.62 31.62
CA ASP A 23 -46.39 -23.63 30.62
C ASP A 23 -45.09 -23.31 29.89
N ALA A 24 -45.12 -23.38 28.55
CA ALA A 24 -43.98 -22.98 27.70
C ALA A 24 -43.59 -21.53 27.93
N PRO A 25 -42.30 -21.20 28.00
CA PRO A 25 -41.87 -19.80 28.15
C PRO A 25 -42.41 -18.94 26.99
N PRO A 26 -42.74 -17.68 27.23
CA PRO A 26 -43.28 -16.81 26.21
C PRO A 26 -42.27 -16.65 25.07
N THR A 27 -42.77 -16.81 23.83
CA THR A 27 -41.98 -16.62 22.60
C THR A 27 -41.36 -15.20 22.64
N PRO A 28 -40.06 -15.04 22.34
CA PRO A 28 -39.48 -13.72 22.29
C PRO A 28 -40.19 -12.89 21.22
N VAL A 29 -40.69 -11.72 21.63
CA VAL A 29 -41.22 -10.73 20.66
C VAL A 29 -40.05 -10.31 19.76
N ALA A 30 -40.16 -10.61 18.47
CA ALA A 30 -39.23 -10.13 17.50
C ALA A 30 -39.23 -8.59 17.55
N THR A 31 -38.15 -8.01 18.04
CA THR A 31 -37.94 -6.57 17.94
C THR A 31 -37.71 -6.26 16.46
N ASP A 32 -38.44 -5.33 15.91
CA ASP A 32 -38.24 -4.84 14.54
C ASP A 32 -36.76 -4.55 14.32
N PRO A 33 -36.16 -5.01 13.21
CA PRO A 33 -34.77 -4.73 12.94
C PRO A 33 -34.58 -3.21 12.90
N LYS A 34 -33.64 -2.71 13.71
CA LYS A 34 -33.23 -1.31 13.68
C LYS A 34 -32.95 -0.93 12.22
N PRO A 35 -33.52 0.18 11.69
CA PRO A 35 -33.25 0.61 10.32
C PRO A 35 -31.74 0.64 10.08
N LEU A 36 -31.29 -0.11 9.08
CA LEU A 36 -29.89 -0.08 8.66
C LEU A 36 -29.60 1.33 8.16
N THR A 37 -28.65 2.01 8.80
CA THR A 37 -28.15 3.27 8.28
C THR A 37 -27.60 2.98 6.87
N PRO A 38 -28.03 3.70 5.83
CA PRO A 38 -27.50 3.46 4.50
C PRO A 38 -25.98 3.57 4.53
N PRO A 39 -25.26 2.75 3.75
CA PRO A 39 -23.81 2.85 3.67
C PRO A 39 -23.44 4.27 3.22
N LYS A 40 -22.43 4.86 3.88
CA LYS A 40 -21.91 6.17 3.50
C LYS A 40 -21.32 6.11 2.11
N GLU A 41 -21.75 7.03 1.25
CA GLU A 41 -21.15 7.22 -0.08
C GLU A 41 -20.14 8.35 -0.02
N TYR A 42 -19.04 8.18 -0.75
CA TYR A 42 -17.95 9.15 -0.77
C TYR A 42 -17.66 9.62 -2.19
N THR A 43 -17.10 10.80 -2.29
CA THR A 43 -16.50 11.37 -3.51
C THR A 43 -15.20 12.10 -3.14
N PHE A 44 -14.50 12.61 -4.13
CA PHE A 44 -13.31 13.41 -3.91
C PHE A 44 -13.56 14.88 -4.26
N THR A 45 -12.82 15.79 -3.63
CA THR A 45 -12.88 17.21 -3.97
C THR A 45 -12.47 17.46 -5.41
N ASP A 46 -13.04 18.49 -6.07
CA ASP A 46 -12.69 18.85 -7.45
C ASP A 46 -11.27 19.47 -7.54
N LYS A 47 -10.81 20.08 -6.46
CA LYS A 47 -9.49 20.70 -6.36
C LYS A 47 -8.63 19.93 -5.36
N PRO A 48 -7.33 19.77 -5.64
CA PRO A 48 -6.43 19.17 -4.67
C PRO A 48 -6.33 20.02 -3.40
N VAL A 49 -6.28 19.35 -2.25
CA VAL A 49 -6.05 19.98 -0.93
C VAL A 49 -4.57 20.08 -0.61
N TRP A 50 -3.73 19.32 -1.30
CA TRP A 50 -2.28 19.40 -1.28
C TRP A 50 -1.75 19.07 -2.67
N GLN A 51 -0.74 19.84 -3.12
CA GLN A 51 -0.15 19.62 -4.44
C GLN A 51 1.27 20.16 -4.53
N ASP A 52 2.04 19.61 -5.48
CA ASP A 52 3.25 20.20 -5.99
C ASP A 52 3.27 20.06 -7.53
N GLU A 53 3.22 21.20 -8.22
CA GLU A 53 3.24 21.29 -9.69
C GLU A 53 4.68 21.52 -10.21
N PHE A 54 5.64 21.65 -9.30
CA PHE A 54 7.06 21.87 -9.60
C PHE A 54 7.37 23.08 -10.48
N ASP A 55 6.58 24.15 -10.36
CA ASP A 55 6.70 25.41 -11.12
C ASP A 55 7.83 26.32 -10.62
N TYR A 56 8.88 25.74 -10.08
CA TYR A 56 10.06 26.45 -9.54
C TYR A 56 11.34 25.74 -9.96
N VAL A 57 12.51 26.28 -9.57
CA VAL A 57 13.82 25.69 -9.90
C VAL A 57 14.66 25.53 -8.64
N GLY A 58 15.37 24.42 -8.53
CA GLY A 58 16.29 24.14 -7.42
C GLY A 58 15.97 22.86 -6.67
N LYS A 59 16.18 22.84 -5.35
CA LYS A 59 15.78 21.70 -4.51
C LYS A 59 14.25 21.62 -4.41
N PRO A 60 13.67 20.42 -4.26
CA PRO A 60 12.28 20.25 -3.84
C PRO A 60 11.95 21.13 -2.63
N ASP A 61 10.75 21.75 -2.66
CA ASP A 61 10.28 22.69 -1.63
C ASP A 61 10.34 22.04 -0.23
N PRO A 62 11.15 22.53 0.71
CA PRO A 62 11.30 21.95 2.03
C PRO A 62 10.03 22.10 2.90
N ALA A 63 9.06 22.92 2.51
CA ALA A 63 7.75 22.95 3.16
C ALA A 63 6.88 21.74 2.80
N LYS A 64 7.16 21.08 1.67
CA LYS A 64 6.41 19.93 1.16
C LYS A 64 7.19 18.62 1.25
N TRP A 65 8.51 18.68 1.09
CA TRP A 65 9.35 17.48 0.96
C TRP A 65 10.45 17.44 2.03
N GLY A 66 10.68 16.24 2.51
CA GLY A 66 11.85 15.85 3.27
C GLY A 66 12.62 14.76 2.52
N TYR A 67 13.68 14.23 3.16
CA TYR A 67 14.52 13.19 2.60
C TYR A 67 14.79 12.10 3.61
N ASP A 68 14.75 10.86 3.19
CA ASP A 68 15.44 9.76 3.85
C ASP A 68 16.89 9.72 3.33
N LEU A 69 17.85 9.55 4.25
CA LEU A 69 19.27 9.59 3.93
C LEU A 69 19.97 8.29 4.34
N GLY A 70 21.01 7.94 3.59
CA GLY A 70 21.88 6.84 3.92
C GLY A 70 21.77 5.62 3.02
N GLY A 71 22.65 4.64 3.26
CA GLY A 71 22.85 3.45 2.42
C GLY A 71 22.77 2.15 3.23
N SER A 72 21.81 2.00 4.14
CA SER A 72 21.66 0.80 4.99
C SER A 72 21.16 -0.44 4.23
N GLY A 73 20.77 -0.29 2.94
CA GLY A 73 20.12 -1.34 2.14
C GLY A 73 18.60 -1.35 2.27
N TRP A 74 18.05 -0.49 3.11
CA TRP A 74 16.61 -0.14 3.23
C TRP A 74 15.67 -1.35 3.35
N GLY A 75 16.14 -2.44 3.99
CA GLY A 75 15.39 -3.68 4.19
C GLY A 75 15.39 -4.62 2.98
N ASN A 76 15.81 -4.16 1.80
CA ASN A 76 15.73 -4.88 0.53
C ASN A 76 17.08 -5.16 -0.13
N ASN A 77 18.20 -5.02 0.61
CA ASN A 77 19.56 -5.15 0.07
C ASN A 77 19.87 -4.18 -1.08
N GLU A 78 19.27 -3.00 -1.05
CA GLU A 78 19.46 -1.96 -2.06
C GLU A 78 20.90 -1.43 -2.07
N LEU A 79 21.39 -1.02 -3.23
CA LEU A 79 22.80 -0.71 -3.45
C LEU A 79 23.13 0.79 -3.38
N GLN A 80 22.15 1.68 -3.45
CA GLN A 80 22.36 3.13 -3.41
C GLN A 80 22.51 3.66 -1.99
N ASN A 81 23.14 4.84 -1.92
CA ASN A 81 23.05 5.77 -0.81
C ASN A 81 22.06 6.88 -1.18
N TYR A 82 21.01 7.06 -0.41
CA TYR A 82 20.08 8.19 -0.61
C TYR A 82 20.67 9.47 -0.05
N THR A 83 20.56 10.55 -0.81
CA THR A 83 21.11 11.88 -0.52
C THR A 83 20.06 12.96 -0.75
N ASP A 84 20.32 14.16 -0.23
CA ASP A 84 19.55 15.39 -0.47
C ASP A 84 20.23 16.35 -1.47
N ARG A 85 21.16 15.82 -2.29
CA ARG A 85 21.91 16.63 -3.25
C ARG A 85 21.08 16.95 -4.48
N LEU A 86 21.36 18.10 -5.11
CA LEU A 86 20.71 18.50 -6.37
C LEU A 86 20.92 17.50 -7.50
N GLU A 87 22.07 16.82 -7.51
CA GLU A 87 22.39 15.79 -8.50
C GLU A 87 21.46 14.56 -8.42
N ASN A 88 20.82 14.34 -7.26
CA ASN A 88 19.92 13.22 -7.04
C ASN A 88 18.45 13.64 -7.00
N ALA A 89 18.14 14.90 -6.62
CA ALA A 89 16.76 15.41 -6.65
C ALA A 89 16.78 16.92 -6.94
N GLN A 90 16.20 17.30 -8.06
CA GLN A 90 16.07 18.71 -8.45
C GLN A 90 14.73 18.99 -9.12
N VAL A 91 14.24 20.20 -8.96
CA VAL A 91 13.13 20.74 -9.73
C VAL A 91 13.68 21.60 -10.85
N LYS A 92 13.34 21.25 -12.08
CA LYS A 92 13.81 21.92 -13.29
C LYS A 92 12.85 21.68 -14.44
N ASP A 93 12.66 22.69 -15.28
CA ASP A 93 11.81 22.61 -16.48
C ASP A 93 10.38 22.14 -16.17
N GLY A 94 9.79 22.65 -15.05
CA GLY A 94 8.45 22.30 -14.62
C GLY A 94 8.28 20.88 -14.11
N LYS A 95 9.37 20.24 -13.63
CA LYS A 95 9.33 18.84 -13.17
C LYS A 95 10.25 18.60 -12.00
N LEU A 96 9.89 17.68 -11.11
CA LEU A 96 10.84 17.05 -10.21
C LEU A 96 11.58 15.94 -10.97
N ILE A 97 12.90 15.94 -10.87
CA ILE A 97 13.78 14.92 -11.48
C ILE A 97 14.52 14.21 -10.35
N ILE A 98 14.19 12.95 -10.12
CA ILE A 98 14.91 12.07 -9.20
C ILE A 98 15.89 11.25 -10.04
N THR A 99 17.19 11.31 -9.70
CA THR A 99 18.25 10.69 -10.50
C THR A 99 19.07 9.70 -9.67
N ALA A 100 19.07 8.45 -10.09
CA ALA A 100 20.02 7.44 -9.64
C ALA A 100 21.31 7.54 -10.47
N ARG A 101 22.47 7.51 -9.80
CA ARG A 101 23.78 7.70 -10.42
C ARG A 101 24.75 6.61 -9.98
N LYS A 102 25.64 6.20 -10.88
CA LYS A 102 26.82 5.36 -10.55
C LYS A 102 27.94 6.28 -10.11
N GLU A 103 28.17 6.36 -8.84
CA GLU A 103 29.25 7.14 -8.21
C GLU A 103 29.45 6.65 -6.76
N ALA A 104 30.65 6.83 -6.24
CA ALA A 104 30.93 6.58 -4.82
C ALA A 104 30.15 7.59 -3.95
N SER A 105 29.32 7.09 -3.03
CA SER A 105 28.52 7.87 -2.12
C SER A 105 28.40 7.16 -0.76
N GLY A 106 29.05 7.71 0.26
CA GLY A 106 29.23 7.01 1.53
C GLY A 106 29.94 5.68 1.33
N SER A 107 29.38 4.59 1.81
CA SER A 107 29.89 3.22 1.62
C SER A 107 29.34 2.53 0.36
N ARG A 108 28.59 3.26 -0.48
CA ARG A 108 27.91 2.71 -1.65
C ARG A 108 28.54 3.17 -2.95
N GLN A 109 28.26 2.43 -4.05
CA GLN A 109 28.73 2.73 -5.39
C GLN A 109 27.63 3.39 -6.26
N PHE A 110 26.49 3.66 -5.69
CA PHE A 110 25.38 4.37 -6.31
C PHE A 110 24.84 5.41 -5.36
N SER A 111 24.37 6.52 -5.90
CA SER A 111 23.59 7.51 -5.19
C SER A 111 22.20 7.64 -5.81
N SER A 112 21.21 8.05 -5.02
CA SER A 112 19.86 8.36 -5.48
C SER A 112 19.19 9.30 -4.47
N ALA A 113 17.88 9.59 -4.65
CA ALA A 113 17.09 10.29 -3.64
C ALA A 113 15.83 9.50 -3.30
N ARG A 114 15.41 9.64 -2.04
CA ARG A 114 14.13 9.19 -1.51
C ARG A 114 13.48 10.36 -0.80
N LEU A 115 12.51 10.97 -1.49
CA LEU A 115 11.73 12.09 -0.98
C LEU A 115 10.51 11.56 -0.22
N LEU A 116 10.08 12.35 0.78
CA LEU A 116 8.91 11.99 1.59
C LEU A 116 8.15 13.27 2.04
N THR A 117 6.84 13.11 2.21
CA THR A 117 5.97 14.20 2.70
C THR A 117 5.73 14.14 4.21
N LYS A 118 6.39 13.27 4.97
CA LYS A 118 6.15 13.06 6.41
C LYS A 118 6.23 14.35 7.21
N GLY A 119 5.16 14.65 7.96
CA GLY A 119 5.04 15.89 8.74
C GLY A 119 4.77 17.14 7.93
N LYS A 120 4.58 17.01 6.60
CA LYS A 120 4.35 18.11 5.64
C LYS A 120 3.13 17.87 4.75
N GLY A 121 2.77 16.60 4.60
CA GLY A 121 1.63 16.08 3.85
C GLY A 121 1.35 14.67 4.34
N ASP A 122 0.70 14.57 5.51
CA ASP A 122 0.24 13.31 6.10
C ASP A 122 -1.26 13.21 5.86
N PHE A 123 -1.67 12.26 5.04
CA PHE A 123 -3.04 12.13 4.54
C PHE A 123 -3.75 10.96 5.23
N LEU A 124 -5.03 11.13 5.49
CA LEU A 124 -5.93 10.04 5.86
C LEU A 124 -7.05 9.99 4.84
N TYR A 125 -7.06 8.94 4.03
CA TYR A 125 -7.96 8.81 2.88
C TYR A 125 -7.73 9.89 1.81
N GLY A 126 -8.40 9.74 0.68
CA GLY A 126 -8.30 10.67 -0.43
C GLY A 126 -7.94 9.99 -1.74
N LYS A 127 -7.76 10.78 -2.78
CA LYS A 127 -7.18 10.34 -4.05
C LYS A 127 -5.81 10.99 -4.20
N ILE A 128 -4.78 10.17 -4.44
CA ILE A 128 -3.42 10.60 -4.74
C ILE A 128 -3.18 10.38 -6.22
N GLU A 129 -2.70 11.41 -6.91
CA GLU A 129 -2.28 11.33 -8.32
C GLU A 129 -0.84 11.80 -8.45
N VAL A 130 -0.01 10.99 -9.11
CA VAL A 130 1.36 11.32 -9.47
C VAL A 130 1.52 11.11 -10.96
N LYS A 131 1.80 12.17 -11.70
CA LYS A 131 2.09 12.07 -13.13
C LYS A 131 3.59 11.99 -13.33
N ALA A 132 4.05 10.83 -13.79
CA ALA A 132 5.48 10.53 -13.88
C ALA A 132 5.84 9.76 -15.15
N LYS A 133 7.12 9.92 -15.56
CA LYS A 133 7.81 9.11 -16.55
C LYS A 133 8.93 8.35 -15.84
N LEU A 134 8.99 7.04 -16.03
CA LEU A 134 9.85 6.15 -15.27
C LEU A 134 11.25 5.97 -15.91
N PRO A 135 12.28 5.64 -15.11
CA PRO A 135 13.59 5.29 -15.63
C PRO A 135 13.57 3.96 -16.40
N THR A 136 14.64 3.70 -17.15
CA THR A 136 14.85 2.45 -17.88
C THR A 136 16.04 1.68 -17.31
N GLY A 137 16.17 0.42 -17.74
CA GLY A 137 17.39 -0.37 -17.62
C GLY A 137 17.49 -1.23 -16.39
N VAL A 138 18.16 -2.38 -16.59
CA VAL A 138 18.31 -3.44 -15.58
C VAL A 138 19.01 -2.94 -14.32
N GLY A 139 18.34 -3.08 -13.20
CA GLY A 139 18.84 -2.64 -11.91
C GLY A 139 18.18 -1.38 -11.36
N THR A 140 17.31 -0.69 -12.14
CA THR A 140 16.49 0.40 -11.60
C THR A 140 15.22 -0.15 -10.94
N TRP A 141 14.81 0.49 -9.85
CA TRP A 141 13.58 0.18 -9.12
C TRP A 141 12.94 1.48 -8.59
N PRO A 142 12.25 2.23 -9.46
CA PRO A 142 11.45 3.39 -9.05
C PRO A 142 10.20 2.97 -8.30
N ALA A 143 9.79 3.80 -7.33
CA ALA A 143 8.55 3.63 -6.57
C ALA A 143 7.86 4.95 -6.25
N ILE A 144 6.52 4.91 -6.28
CA ILE A 144 5.57 5.91 -5.79
C ILE A 144 4.69 5.15 -4.79
N TRP A 145 4.79 5.47 -3.50
CA TRP A 145 4.21 4.65 -2.45
C TRP A 145 3.95 5.43 -1.16
N THR A 146 3.32 4.81 -0.18
CA THR A 146 3.01 5.44 1.10
C THR A 146 3.39 4.55 2.28
N LEU A 147 3.72 5.18 3.41
CA LEU A 147 3.91 4.55 4.72
C LEU A 147 3.12 5.27 5.80
N ALA A 148 2.77 4.55 6.86
CA ALA A 148 2.10 5.15 8.01
C ALA A 148 2.93 6.27 8.65
N THR A 149 2.28 7.38 9.02
CA THR A 149 2.96 8.48 9.71
C THR A 149 3.47 8.06 11.08
N ASP A 150 2.66 7.27 11.80
CA ASP A 150 2.94 6.81 13.16
C ASP A 150 2.84 5.30 13.29
N SER A 151 3.51 4.75 14.33
CA SER A 151 3.38 3.35 14.71
C SER A 151 2.18 3.18 15.63
N ASN A 152 0.99 2.99 15.05
CA ASN A 152 -0.26 2.86 15.78
C ASN A 152 -0.63 1.42 16.12
N TYR A 153 -0.09 0.45 15.37
CA TYR A 153 -0.46 -0.95 15.47
C TYR A 153 0.76 -1.85 15.68
N GLY A 154 0.54 -2.95 16.39
CA GLY A 154 1.52 -4.01 16.58
C GLY A 154 2.77 -3.60 17.32
N SER A 155 3.86 -4.32 17.09
CA SER A 155 5.17 -4.09 17.73
C SER A 155 6.25 -3.63 16.75
N GLN A 156 5.95 -3.68 15.46
CA GLN A 156 6.89 -3.29 14.40
C GLN A 156 6.26 -2.19 13.56
N TYR A 157 7.07 -1.18 13.19
CA TYR A 157 6.58 -0.13 12.32
C TYR A 157 6.12 -0.72 10.98
N TRP A 158 6.96 -1.47 10.33
CA TRP A 158 6.62 -2.24 9.14
C TRP A 158 6.69 -3.75 9.46
N PRO A 159 5.73 -4.55 9.01
CA PRO A 159 4.57 -4.21 8.17
C PRO A 159 3.29 -3.91 8.96
N ASP A 160 3.35 -3.77 10.31
CA ASP A 160 2.16 -3.72 11.17
C ASP A 160 1.28 -2.49 10.88
N ASN A 161 1.84 -1.39 10.37
CA ASN A 161 1.12 -0.13 10.16
C ASN A 161 0.74 0.14 8.69
N GLY A 162 1.04 -0.79 7.80
CA GLY A 162 0.60 -0.74 6.40
C GLY A 162 1.50 0.06 5.47
N GLU A 163 1.49 -0.37 4.20
CA GLU A 163 2.15 0.24 3.05
C GLU A 163 1.24 0.11 1.84
N LEU A 164 1.14 1.15 1.03
CA LEU A 164 0.38 1.17 -0.23
C LEU A 164 1.33 1.58 -1.36
N ASP A 165 1.61 0.65 -2.27
CA ASP A 165 2.49 0.88 -3.41
C ASP A 165 1.65 1.27 -4.61
N ILE A 166 1.63 2.59 -4.92
CA ILE A 166 0.83 3.16 -6.01
C ILE A 166 1.42 2.77 -7.35
N MET A 167 2.73 2.78 -7.44
CA MET A 167 3.48 2.37 -8.61
C MET A 167 4.85 1.82 -8.19
N GLU A 168 5.13 0.61 -8.59
CA GLU A 168 6.48 0.05 -8.60
C GLU A 168 6.79 -0.47 -10.00
N HIS A 169 8.06 -0.34 -10.40
CA HIS A 169 8.57 -0.83 -11.67
C HIS A 169 10.00 -1.33 -11.49
N VAL A 170 10.34 -2.40 -12.17
CA VAL A 170 11.72 -2.92 -12.18
C VAL A 170 12.27 -2.92 -13.60
N GLY A 171 13.47 -2.38 -13.76
CA GLY A 171 14.05 -2.15 -15.09
C GLY A 171 14.34 -3.41 -15.90
N PHE A 172 14.32 -4.60 -15.31
CA PHE A 172 14.45 -5.87 -16.05
C PHE A 172 13.10 -6.38 -16.61
N ASP A 173 11.96 -5.81 -16.18
CA ASP A 173 10.61 -6.09 -16.71
C ASP A 173 9.97 -4.78 -17.20
N GLN A 174 10.61 -4.19 -18.19
CA GLN A 174 10.32 -2.87 -18.70
C GLN A 174 8.89 -2.74 -19.22
N GLY A 175 8.19 -1.67 -18.78
CA GLY A 175 6.82 -1.40 -19.16
C GLY A 175 5.77 -2.19 -18.39
N ARG A 176 6.14 -2.91 -17.33
CA ARG A 176 5.22 -3.55 -16.42
C ARG A 176 5.19 -2.83 -15.08
N VAL A 177 4.02 -2.32 -14.72
CA VAL A 177 3.79 -1.56 -13.48
C VAL A 177 3.04 -2.41 -12.48
N HIS A 178 3.45 -2.34 -11.22
CA HIS A 178 2.88 -3.10 -10.12
C HIS A 178 2.24 -2.16 -9.10
N ALA A 179 1.14 -2.62 -8.47
CA ALA A 179 0.61 -2.08 -7.23
C ALA A 179 0.55 -3.18 -6.17
N ASN A 180 0.87 -2.85 -4.94
CA ASN A 180 0.82 -3.77 -3.81
C ASN A 180 0.22 -3.11 -2.58
N ILE A 181 -0.23 -3.95 -1.64
CA ILE A 181 -0.44 -3.56 -0.25
C ILE A 181 0.39 -4.47 0.65
N HIS A 182 0.99 -3.89 1.69
CA HIS A 182 1.66 -4.65 2.72
C HIS A 182 1.04 -4.33 4.08
N THR A 183 0.72 -5.39 4.82
CA THR A 183 0.17 -5.33 6.17
C THR A 183 0.77 -6.47 7.00
N LYS A 184 0.50 -6.52 8.30
CA LYS A 184 0.98 -7.64 9.13
C LYS A 184 0.59 -9.01 8.56
N ALA A 185 -0.65 -9.15 8.10
CA ALA A 185 -1.16 -10.42 7.56
C ALA A 185 -0.79 -10.64 6.10
N PHE A 186 -0.53 -9.57 5.36
CA PHE A 186 -0.29 -9.59 3.91
C PHE A 186 0.98 -8.81 3.58
N ASN A 187 2.12 -9.49 3.46
CA ASN A 187 3.37 -8.85 3.07
C ASN A 187 4.31 -9.81 2.35
N HIS A 188 5.28 -9.26 1.61
CA HIS A 188 6.21 -10.04 0.81
C HIS A 188 7.13 -10.93 1.64
N SER A 189 7.48 -10.53 2.86
CA SER A 189 8.41 -11.29 3.71
C SER A 189 7.86 -12.66 4.11
N ILE A 190 6.52 -12.81 4.09
CA ILE A 190 5.83 -14.07 4.34
C ILE A 190 5.07 -14.59 3.10
N GLY A 191 5.29 -13.97 1.92
CA GLY A 191 4.71 -14.39 0.65
C GLY A 191 3.19 -14.23 0.54
N THR A 192 2.59 -13.31 1.27
CA THR A 192 1.13 -13.13 1.34
C THR A 192 0.64 -11.76 0.88
N ASN A 193 1.53 -10.87 0.42
CA ASN A 193 1.16 -9.54 -0.08
C ASN A 193 0.05 -9.63 -1.14
N LYS A 194 -0.78 -8.60 -1.20
CA LYS A 194 -1.85 -8.48 -2.17
C LYS A 194 -1.47 -7.40 -3.18
N GLY A 195 -1.61 -7.71 -4.43
CA GLY A 195 -1.24 -6.79 -5.49
C GLY A 195 -1.70 -7.25 -6.85
N SER A 196 -1.46 -6.42 -7.85
CA SER A 196 -1.69 -6.71 -9.26
C SER A 196 -0.68 -5.96 -10.11
N GLN A 197 -0.67 -6.25 -11.40
CA GLN A 197 0.21 -5.61 -12.36
C GLN A 197 -0.57 -5.25 -13.62
N THR A 198 -0.05 -4.27 -14.37
CA THR A 198 -0.59 -3.87 -15.67
C THR A 198 0.53 -3.50 -16.63
N ASP A 199 0.30 -3.70 -17.92
CA ASP A 199 1.26 -3.31 -18.93
C ASP A 199 1.05 -1.82 -19.29
N VAL A 200 2.15 -1.07 -19.24
CA VAL A 200 2.28 0.34 -19.64
C VAL A 200 3.55 0.46 -20.51
N PRO A 201 3.52 0.03 -21.78
CA PRO A 201 4.71 -0.09 -22.61
C PRO A 201 5.48 1.24 -22.78
N THR A 202 4.77 2.36 -22.65
CA THR A 202 5.32 3.72 -22.76
C THR A 202 5.71 4.34 -21.42
N ALA A 203 5.71 3.59 -20.32
CA ALA A 203 6.00 4.09 -18.98
C ALA A 203 7.31 4.89 -18.86
N SER A 204 8.31 4.58 -19.71
CA SER A 204 9.62 5.24 -19.70
C SER A 204 9.81 6.25 -20.85
N THR A 205 8.86 6.37 -21.75
CA THR A 205 8.92 7.31 -22.89
C THR A 205 7.88 8.43 -22.79
N GLU A 206 6.79 8.19 -22.07
CA GLU A 206 5.68 9.12 -21.90
C GLU A 206 5.35 9.30 -20.41
N PHE A 207 4.66 10.40 -20.10
CA PHE A 207 4.12 10.63 -18.76
C PHE A 207 2.78 9.91 -18.60
N HIS A 208 2.63 9.18 -17.50
CA HIS A 208 1.39 8.51 -17.11
C HIS A 208 0.95 8.98 -15.72
N VAL A 209 -0.34 8.96 -15.46
CA VAL A 209 -0.92 9.27 -14.15
C VAL A 209 -1.09 7.98 -13.35
N TYR A 210 -0.27 7.81 -12.34
CA TYR A 210 -0.39 6.72 -11.36
C TYR A 210 -1.24 7.22 -10.21
N SER A 211 -2.31 6.50 -9.85
CA SER A 211 -3.24 6.97 -8.85
C SER A 211 -3.68 5.92 -7.85
N LEU A 212 -3.96 6.39 -6.65
CA LEU A 212 -4.57 5.66 -5.55
C LEU A 212 -5.87 6.35 -5.15
N GLU A 213 -6.98 5.64 -5.15
CA GLU A 213 -8.17 5.99 -4.41
C GLU A 213 -8.18 5.24 -3.09
N TRP A 214 -8.23 5.97 -2.00
CA TRP A 214 -8.16 5.43 -0.65
C TRP A 214 -9.36 5.92 0.18
N GLN A 215 -10.21 4.98 0.58
CA GLN A 215 -11.42 5.21 1.36
C GLN A 215 -11.51 4.20 2.51
N PRO A 216 -12.40 4.42 3.51
CA PRO A 216 -12.59 3.46 4.61
C PRO A 216 -12.92 2.04 4.16
N GLY A 217 -13.59 1.89 3.01
CA GLY A 217 -14.06 0.61 2.49
C GLY A 217 -13.13 -0.07 1.50
N TYR A 218 -12.17 0.63 0.90
CA TYR A 218 -11.25 0.05 -0.08
C TYR A 218 -10.06 0.96 -0.40
N VAL A 219 -9.04 0.35 -1.01
CA VAL A 219 -8.01 1.04 -1.79
C VAL A 219 -8.07 0.54 -3.23
N ALA A 220 -7.93 1.45 -4.21
CA ALA A 220 -7.93 1.12 -5.63
C ALA A 220 -6.82 1.85 -6.36
N PHE A 221 -6.15 1.17 -7.27
CA PHE A 221 -4.96 1.62 -7.98
C PHE A 221 -5.23 1.66 -9.47
N ALA A 222 -4.81 2.74 -10.12
CA ALA A 222 -5.05 2.94 -11.55
C ALA A 222 -3.85 3.58 -12.26
N VAL A 223 -3.76 3.35 -13.56
CA VAL A 223 -2.89 4.09 -14.49
C VAL A 223 -3.79 4.77 -15.52
N ASP A 224 -3.62 6.08 -15.69
CA ASP A 224 -4.41 6.92 -16.62
C ASP A 224 -5.93 6.75 -16.45
N GLY A 225 -6.38 6.64 -15.18
CA GLY A 225 -7.77 6.43 -14.81
C GLY A 225 -8.29 4.99 -15.01
N ARG A 226 -7.48 4.08 -15.57
CA ARG A 226 -7.84 2.68 -15.72
C ARG A 226 -7.42 1.89 -14.47
N GLN A 227 -8.41 1.54 -13.63
CA GLN A 227 -8.18 0.71 -12.46
C GLN A 227 -7.72 -0.69 -12.86
N TYR A 228 -6.66 -1.19 -12.20
CA TYR A 228 -6.14 -2.55 -12.42
C TYR A 228 -5.97 -3.36 -11.13
N PHE A 229 -6.02 -2.71 -9.96
CA PHE A 229 -6.02 -3.39 -8.68
C PHE A 229 -7.02 -2.72 -7.73
N ARG A 230 -7.67 -3.52 -6.89
CA ARG A 230 -8.51 -3.05 -5.79
C ARG A 230 -8.42 -4.05 -4.64
N PHE A 231 -8.32 -3.54 -3.43
CA PHE A 231 -8.36 -4.31 -2.20
C PHE A 231 -9.44 -3.75 -1.29
N ASP A 232 -10.43 -4.58 -0.95
CA ASP A 232 -11.60 -4.18 -0.17
C ASP A 232 -11.38 -4.47 1.32
N ASN A 233 -11.79 -3.52 2.16
CA ASN A 233 -11.93 -3.73 3.59
C ASN A 233 -13.20 -4.53 3.87
N THR A 234 -13.09 -5.63 4.59
CA THR A 234 -14.23 -6.47 4.96
C THR A 234 -14.50 -6.37 6.46
N SER A 235 -15.77 -6.61 6.87
CA SER A 235 -16.15 -6.57 8.29
C SER A 235 -15.43 -7.61 9.17
N SER A 236 -14.77 -8.60 8.55
CA SER A 236 -13.97 -9.61 9.25
C SER A 236 -12.52 -9.19 9.47
N TYR A 237 -12.07 -8.10 8.83
CA TYR A 237 -10.69 -7.62 8.98
C TYR A 237 -10.51 -6.80 10.24
N ASN A 238 -9.34 -6.95 10.85
CA ASN A 238 -8.83 -6.09 11.91
C ASN A 238 -7.56 -5.35 11.40
N TRP A 239 -6.89 -4.63 12.26
CA TRP A 239 -5.70 -3.86 11.89
C TRP A 239 -4.57 -4.70 11.25
N SER A 240 -4.52 -6.01 11.51
CA SER A 240 -3.49 -6.85 10.91
C SER A 240 -3.70 -7.08 9.40
N GLN A 241 -4.93 -6.97 8.92
CA GLN A 241 -5.30 -7.05 7.51
C GLN A 241 -5.56 -5.67 6.90
N TRP A 242 -6.09 -4.72 7.71
CA TRP A 242 -6.49 -3.39 7.27
C TRP A 242 -6.02 -2.30 8.23
N PRO A 243 -4.74 -1.90 8.20
CA PRO A 243 -4.23 -0.79 9.01
C PRO A 243 -4.41 0.59 8.34
N PHE A 244 -5.12 0.67 7.22
CA PHE A 244 -5.26 1.85 6.37
C PHE A 244 -6.32 2.84 6.86
N ASP A 245 -6.56 2.91 8.17
CA ASP A 245 -7.41 3.87 8.87
C ASP A 245 -6.59 4.89 9.69
N ARG A 246 -5.32 5.01 9.38
CA ARG A 246 -4.35 5.95 9.96
C ARG A 246 -3.65 6.75 8.87
N LYS A 247 -3.16 7.94 9.26
CA LYS A 247 -2.44 8.80 8.32
C LYS A 247 -1.22 8.12 7.73
N GLN A 248 -1.01 8.36 6.45
CA GLN A 248 0.19 7.95 5.73
C GLN A 248 0.80 9.14 5.00
N PHE A 249 2.10 9.07 4.77
CA PHE A 249 2.84 10.02 3.97
C PHE A 249 3.31 9.38 2.66
N LEU A 250 3.47 10.19 1.62
CA LEU A 250 3.92 9.78 0.30
C LEU A 250 5.45 9.71 0.24
N LEU A 251 5.96 8.73 -0.51
CA LEU A 251 7.37 8.57 -0.84
C LEU A 251 7.56 8.44 -2.36
N LEU A 252 8.65 9.03 -2.85
CA LEU A 252 9.11 8.96 -4.24
C LEU A 252 10.60 8.63 -4.25
N ASN A 253 11.01 7.56 -4.91
CA ASN A 253 12.43 7.19 -4.99
C ASN A 253 12.78 6.38 -6.25
N ILE A 254 14.07 6.25 -6.50
CA ILE A 254 14.63 5.19 -7.35
C ILE A 254 15.60 4.41 -6.48
N ALA A 255 15.30 3.15 -6.19
CA ALA A 255 16.27 2.20 -5.66
C ALA A 255 17.14 1.64 -6.80
N VAL A 256 18.33 1.15 -6.45
CA VAL A 256 19.25 0.48 -7.37
C VAL A 256 19.53 -0.92 -6.86
N GLY A 257 19.32 -1.92 -7.72
CA GLY A 257 19.49 -3.32 -7.33
C GLY A 257 18.42 -3.77 -6.33
N GLY A 258 18.88 -4.35 -5.22
CA GLY A 258 18.00 -4.89 -4.18
C GLY A 258 17.43 -6.26 -4.50
N SER A 259 16.63 -6.78 -3.56
CA SER A 259 16.09 -8.14 -3.61
C SER A 259 15.14 -8.36 -4.80
N TRP A 260 14.53 -7.30 -5.31
CA TRP A 260 13.66 -7.36 -6.49
C TRP A 260 14.28 -6.66 -7.70
N GLY A 261 14.59 -5.37 -7.64
CA GLY A 261 15.16 -4.62 -8.76
C GLY A 261 16.47 -5.21 -9.29
N GLY A 262 17.23 -5.91 -8.42
CA GLY A 262 18.50 -6.57 -8.74
C GLY A 262 18.42 -8.04 -9.17
N GLN A 263 17.23 -8.63 -9.32
CA GLN A 263 17.09 -10.07 -9.64
C GLN A 263 17.76 -10.50 -10.94
N LYS A 264 17.94 -9.59 -11.88
CA LYS A 264 18.67 -9.83 -13.14
C LYS A 264 20.02 -9.11 -13.18
N GLY A 265 20.56 -8.75 -12.01
CA GLY A 265 21.77 -7.96 -11.86
C GLY A 265 21.50 -6.46 -11.94
N VAL A 266 22.56 -5.69 -12.08
CA VAL A 266 22.55 -4.24 -12.30
C VAL A 266 23.47 -3.92 -13.47
N ASP A 267 22.92 -3.41 -14.54
CA ASP A 267 23.70 -2.87 -15.64
C ASP A 267 24.25 -1.50 -15.22
N GLN A 268 25.55 -1.47 -14.94
CA GLN A 268 26.20 -0.28 -14.40
C GLN A 268 26.41 0.82 -15.43
N ASP A 269 26.33 0.51 -16.72
CA ASP A 269 26.66 1.44 -17.81
C ASP A 269 25.45 2.28 -18.26
N ILE A 270 24.24 1.94 -17.77
CA ILE A 270 23.02 2.70 -18.04
C ILE A 270 22.91 4.01 -17.26
N PHE A 271 23.63 4.14 -16.12
CA PHE A 271 23.49 5.30 -15.26
C PHE A 271 24.18 6.55 -15.80
N PRO A 272 23.61 7.75 -15.60
CA PRO A 272 22.47 8.06 -14.73
C PRO A 272 21.11 7.68 -15.33
N GLN A 273 20.14 7.33 -14.43
CA GLN A 273 18.74 7.07 -14.77
C GLN A 273 17.83 7.95 -13.93
N SER A 274 16.77 8.46 -14.54
CA SER A 274 15.89 9.43 -13.86
C SER A 274 14.42 9.05 -13.96
N MET A 275 13.69 9.30 -12.86
CA MET A 275 12.24 9.42 -12.84
C MET A 275 11.90 10.91 -12.90
N GLU A 276 11.09 11.31 -13.88
CA GLU A 276 10.58 12.66 -14.01
C GLU A 276 9.14 12.69 -13.50
N VAL A 277 8.83 13.63 -12.61
CA VAL A 277 7.48 13.82 -12.05
C VAL A 277 6.97 15.20 -12.44
N ASP A 278 5.86 15.23 -13.17
CA ASP A 278 5.22 16.46 -13.67
C ASP A 278 4.42 17.15 -12.54
N TYR A 279 3.64 16.35 -11.79
CA TYR A 279 2.93 16.83 -10.62
C TYR A 279 2.65 15.72 -9.60
N VAL A 280 2.38 16.16 -8.38
CA VAL A 280 1.76 15.37 -7.31
C VAL A 280 0.55 16.12 -6.79
N ARG A 281 -0.61 15.46 -6.76
CA ARG A 281 -1.88 16.05 -6.31
C ARG A 281 -2.60 15.11 -5.35
N VAL A 282 -3.15 15.67 -4.27
CA VAL A 282 -3.95 14.93 -3.29
C VAL A 282 -5.30 15.59 -3.16
N TYR A 283 -6.37 14.82 -3.35
CA TYR A 283 -7.75 15.25 -3.25
C TYR A 283 -8.37 14.64 -1.99
N GLU A 284 -9.12 15.46 -1.25
CA GLU A 284 -9.77 15.03 -0.02
C GLU A 284 -10.98 14.14 -0.30
N LEU A 285 -11.17 13.11 0.53
CA LEU A 285 -12.37 12.31 0.56
C LEU A 285 -13.48 13.06 1.29
N VAL A 286 -14.62 13.24 0.63
CA VAL A 286 -15.80 13.92 1.19
C VAL A 286 -17.02 13.00 1.13
N GLU A 287 -17.85 13.02 2.20
CA GLU A 287 -19.08 12.27 2.25
C GLU A 287 -20.12 12.95 1.34
N LYS A 288 -20.76 12.19 0.45
CA LYS A 288 -21.88 12.69 -0.35
C LYS A 288 -23.05 13.02 0.56
N LYS A 289 -23.61 14.19 0.39
CA LYS A 289 -24.81 14.65 1.12
C LYS A 289 -26.08 14.06 0.53
#